data_0bc6b973c785585286219c2a2486f87e
#
_entry.id   0bc6b973c785585286219c2a2486f87e
#
_cell.length_a   1.000
_cell.length_b   1.000
_cell.length_c   1.000
_cell.angle_alpha   90.00
_cell.angle_beta   90.00
_cell.angle_gamma   90.00
#
_symmetry.space_group_name_H-M   'P 1'
#
loop_
_entity.id
_entity.type
_entity.pdbx_description
1 polymer ?
#
loop_
_entity_poly.entity_id
_entity_poly.type
_entity_poly.pdbx_seq_one_letter_code
_entity_poly.pdbx_strand_id
1 'polypeptide(L)'
;VVPELDAFRFASYAGKSGISKATAADLPDGAAVLAALRAAITKMDEDEVPTENRHLFITPTLDGMIADLDTTKSREILTRFATKTLVPQTRFYTAIDMLDGKTSGEEAGGYKKATGAKNINFMVFHPSALIQFQKHTVPKIKGPEDDLDGDRHMFGYRTVGIADVYANKLAGIYLHSAAEAGA
;
A
#
# COMPACT_ATOMS: atom_id res chain seq x y z
N VAL A 1 2.74 -14.78 -0.70
CA VAL A 1 3.15 -14.17 0.59
C VAL A 1 3.44 -12.68 0.43
N VAL A 2 4.41 -12.25 -0.42
CA VAL A 2 4.77 -10.82 -0.53
C VAL A 2 3.60 -9.94 -0.98
N PRO A 3 2.86 -10.28 -2.07
CA PRO A 3 1.71 -9.46 -2.49
C PRO A 3 0.63 -9.30 -1.41
N GLU A 4 0.37 -10.34 -0.65
CA GLU A 4 -0.61 -10.34 0.44
C GLU A 4 -0.18 -9.44 1.59
N LEU A 5 1.11 -9.52 1.99
CA LEU A 5 1.67 -8.69 3.04
C LEU A 5 1.63 -7.20 2.66
N ASP A 6 1.97 -6.88 1.41
CA ASP A 6 1.92 -5.51 0.92
C ASP A 6 0.48 -4.98 0.91
N ALA A 7 -0.47 -5.75 0.34
CA ALA A 7 -1.86 -5.37 0.30
C ALA A 7 -2.46 -5.19 1.71
N PHE A 8 -2.11 -6.10 2.64
CA PHE A 8 -2.52 -6.00 4.04
C PHE A 8 -1.98 -4.73 4.72
N ARG A 9 -0.69 -4.41 4.52
CA ARG A 9 -0.06 -3.22 5.10
C ARG A 9 -0.71 -1.94 4.59
N PHE A 10 -0.86 -1.80 3.26
CA PHE A 10 -1.49 -0.62 2.66
C PHE A 10 -2.95 -0.47 3.12
N ALA A 11 -3.72 -1.55 3.14
CA ALA A 11 -5.09 -1.52 3.63
C ALA A 11 -5.17 -1.15 5.12
N SER A 12 -4.27 -1.69 5.95
CA SER A 12 -4.20 -1.38 7.39
C SER A 12 -3.90 0.09 7.64
N TYR A 13 -2.96 0.69 6.89
CA TYR A 13 -2.63 2.10 7.00
C TYR A 13 -3.75 2.99 6.46
N ALA A 14 -4.33 2.65 5.30
CA ALA A 14 -5.43 3.39 4.69
C ALA A 14 -6.71 3.37 5.53
N GLY A 15 -6.95 2.29 6.27
CA GLY A 15 -8.10 2.10 7.14
C GLY A 15 -8.08 2.94 8.42
N LYS A 16 -6.93 3.51 8.78
CA LYS A 16 -6.83 4.30 10.02
C LYS A 16 -7.65 5.58 9.95
N SER A 17 -8.38 5.85 11.01
CA SER A 17 -9.06 7.13 11.19
C SER A 17 -8.06 8.22 11.58
N GLY A 18 -8.24 9.43 11.06
CA GLY A 18 -7.41 10.58 11.43
C GLY A 18 -6.16 10.78 10.57
N ILE A 19 -5.82 9.88 9.64
CA ILE A 19 -4.79 10.17 8.64
C ILE A 19 -5.30 11.22 7.64
N SER A 20 -4.39 12.00 7.05
CA SER A 20 -4.73 12.95 5.99
C SER A 20 -5.19 12.20 4.75
N LYS A 21 -6.42 12.44 4.31
CA LYS A 21 -7.05 11.77 3.16
C LYS A 21 -7.54 12.79 2.14
N ALA A 22 -7.18 12.59 0.89
CA ALA A 22 -7.87 13.21 -0.23
C ALA A 22 -8.57 12.11 -1.03
N THR A 23 -9.89 12.19 -1.12
CA THR A 23 -10.67 11.46 -2.10
C THR A 23 -10.80 12.38 -3.30
N ALA A 24 -9.96 12.15 -4.28
CA ALA A 24 -10.03 12.98 -5.47
C ALA A 24 -11.07 12.46 -6.43
N ALA A 25 -11.53 13.40 -7.19
CA ALA A 25 -11.94 13.19 -8.56
C ALA A 25 -10.81 12.48 -9.33
N ASP A 26 -11.13 11.95 -10.49
CA ASP A 26 -10.19 11.32 -11.40
C ASP A 26 -8.93 12.17 -11.60
N LEU A 27 -7.80 11.48 -11.74
CA LEU A 27 -6.53 12.08 -12.14
C LEU A 27 -6.35 11.87 -13.66
N PRO A 28 -6.89 12.75 -14.51
CA PRO A 28 -6.99 12.50 -15.95
C PRO A 28 -5.64 12.61 -16.66
N ASP A 29 -4.71 13.37 -16.11
CA ASP A 29 -3.42 13.66 -16.72
C ASP A 29 -2.30 13.83 -15.66
N GLY A 30 -1.07 13.90 -16.14
CA GLY A 30 0.10 14.07 -15.29
C GLY A 30 0.12 15.41 -14.55
N ALA A 31 -0.51 16.47 -15.08
CA ALA A 31 -0.60 17.74 -14.40
C ALA A 31 -1.49 17.67 -13.15
N ALA A 32 -2.61 16.96 -13.26
CA ALA A 32 -3.49 16.67 -12.13
C ALA A 32 -2.78 15.82 -11.06
N VAL A 33 -2.00 14.83 -11.48
CA VAL A 33 -1.18 14.00 -10.55
C VAL A 33 -0.16 14.87 -9.82
N LEU A 34 0.56 15.77 -10.52
CA LEU A 34 1.53 16.67 -9.89
C LEU A 34 0.86 17.66 -8.93
N ALA A 35 -0.33 18.19 -9.28
CA ALA A 35 -1.10 19.04 -8.40
C ALA A 35 -1.51 18.32 -7.11
N ALA A 36 -1.96 17.07 -7.22
CA ALA A 36 -2.29 16.22 -6.08
C ALA A 36 -1.08 15.90 -5.20
N LEU A 37 0.08 15.59 -5.79
CA LEU A 37 1.33 15.38 -5.05
C LEU A 37 1.78 16.67 -4.31
N ARG A 38 1.65 17.83 -4.96
CA ARG A 38 1.94 19.11 -4.32
C ARG A 38 1.01 19.37 -3.15
N ALA A 39 -0.28 19.11 -3.30
CA ALA A 39 -1.25 19.25 -2.21
C ALA A 39 -0.89 18.34 -1.02
N ALA A 40 -0.45 17.10 -1.31
CA ALA A 40 0.00 16.17 -0.29
C ALA A 40 1.23 16.71 0.48
N ILE A 41 2.23 17.21 -0.24
CA ILE A 41 3.43 17.80 0.37
C ILE A 41 3.05 19.00 1.23
N THR A 42 2.26 19.93 0.69
CA THR A 42 1.80 21.14 1.42
C THR A 42 1.06 20.76 2.69
N LYS A 43 0.13 19.79 2.61
CA LYS A 43 -0.61 19.33 3.78
C LYS A 43 0.29 18.74 4.85
N MET A 44 1.28 17.93 4.47
CA MET A 44 2.25 17.38 5.43
C MET A 44 3.18 18.46 6.00
N ASP A 45 3.50 19.51 5.23
CA ASP A 45 4.29 20.65 5.71
C ASP A 45 3.50 21.48 6.72
N GLU A 46 2.21 21.74 6.46
CA GLU A 46 1.31 22.44 7.40
C GLU A 46 1.06 21.62 8.69
N ASP A 47 1.06 20.31 8.60
CA ASP A 47 0.94 19.40 9.74
C ASP A 47 2.27 19.18 10.49
N GLU A 48 3.31 19.96 10.17
CA GLU A 48 4.64 19.93 10.80
C GLU A 48 5.33 18.55 10.72
N VAL A 49 5.02 17.76 9.69
CA VAL A 49 5.70 16.49 9.44
C VAL A 49 7.09 16.79 8.88
N PRO A 50 8.17 16.15 9.39
CA PRO A 50 9.52 16.40 8.87
C PRO A 50 9.58 16.24 7.33
N THR A 51 10.29 17.14 6.69
CA THR A 51 10.42 17.14 5.22
C THR A 51 11.34 16.06 4.68
N GLU A 52 12.24 15.60 5.52
CA GLU A 52 13.19 14.53 5.20
C GLU A 52 12.53 13.16 5.32
N ASN A 53 13.05 12.20 4.57
CA ASN A 53 12.61 10.79 4.63
C ASN A 53 11.13 10.55 4.34
N ARG A 54 10.48 11.38 3.53
CA ARG A 54 9.15 11.10 3.03
C ARG A 54 9.24 10.11 1.86
N HIS A 55 8.50 9.03 1.92
CA HIS A 55 8.48 7.97 0.91
C HIS A 55 7.18 8.02 0.13
N LEU A 56 7.29 8.07 -1.20
CA LEU A 56 6.14 8.05 -2.10
C LEU A 56 5.91 6.63 -2.63
N PHE A 57 4.70 6.13 -2.47
CA PHE A 57 4.19 4.92 -3.10
C PHE A 57 3.12 5.32 -4.11
N ILE A 58 3.32 4.99 -5.38
CA ILE A 58 2.47 5.43 -6.48
C ILE A 58 2.23 4.29 -7.47
N THR A 59 1.09 4.31 -8.15
CA THR A 59 0.81 3.31 -9.19
C THR A 59 1.66 3.55 -10.44
N PRO A 60 2.05 2.49 -11.19
CA PRO A 60 2.82 2.64 -12.42
C PRO A 60 2.14 3.50 -13.48
N THR A 61 0.80 3.44 -13.56
CA THR A 61 0.02 4.25 -14.49
C THR A 61 0.21 5.75 -14.24
N LEU A 62 0.09 6.18 -12.99
CA LEU A 62 0.24 7.60 -12.63
C LEU A 62 1.70 8.06 -12.76
N ASP A 63 2.64 7.18 -12.45
CA ASP A 63 4.06 7.48 -12.67
C ASP A 63 4.38 7.69 -14.16
N GLY A 64 3.81 6.89 -15.05
CA GLY A 64 3.89 7.08 -16.50
C GLY A 64 3.34 8.43 -16.94
N MET A 65 2.17 8.83 -16.43
CA MET A 65 1.57 10.14 -16.72
C MET A 65 2.47 11.31 -16.29
N ILE A 66 3.20 11.17 -15.17
CA ILE A 66 4.17 12.18 -14.73
C ILE A 66 5.39 12.19 -15.66
N ALA A 67 5.86 11.02 -16.07
CA ALA A 67 7.01 10.90 -16.96
C ALA A 67 6.75 11.54 -18.33
N ASP A 68 5.53 11.40 -18.86
CA ASP A 68 5.12 11.98 -20.14
C ASP A 68 5.16 13.53 -20.14
N LEU A 69 5.08 14.15 -18.98
CA LEU A 69 5.18 15.62 -18.88
C LEU A 69 6.61 16.13 -19.09
N ASP A 70 7.62 15.37 -18.70
CA ASP A 70 9.07 15.70 -18.73
C ASP A 70 9.39 17.18 -18.49
N THR A 71 8.80 17.76 -17.46
CA THR A 71 9.00 19.16 -17.09
C THR A 71 9.94 19.31 -15.90
N THR A 72 10.61 20.47 -15.81
CA THR A 72 11.40 20.82 -14.62
C THR A 72 10.57 20.72 -13.33
N LYS A 73 9.29 21.14 -13.39
CA LYS A 73 8.36 21.07 -12.26
C LYS A 73 8.08 19.64 -11.78
N SER A 74 7.97 18.68 -12.71
CA SER A 74 7.74 17.28 -12.35
C SER A 74 8.94 16.69 -11.60
N ARG A 75 10.14 17.01 -12.08
CA ARG A 75 11.39 16.57 -11.43
C ARG A 75 11.56 17.21 -10.05
N GLU A 76 11.29 18.50 -9.93
CA GLU A 76 11.40 19.24 -8.65
C GLU A 76 10.46 18.66 -7.57
N ILE A 77 9.21 18.34 -7.92
CA ILE A 77 8.27 17.74 -6.97
C ILE A 77 8.74 16.36 -6.53
N LEU A 78 9.23 15.53 -7.46
CA LEU A 78 9.69 14.20 -7.16
C LEU A 78 10.95 14.17 -6.27
N THR A 79 11.82 15.19 -6.36
CA THR A 79 13.00 15.30 -5.48
C THR A 79 12.66 15.57 -4.02
N ARG A 80 11.42 15.98 -3.73
CA ARG A 80 10.94 16.18 -2.34
C ARG A 80 10.71 14.87 -1.60
N PHE A 81 10.74 13.74 -2.29
CA PHE A 81 10.59 12.42 -1.70
C PHE A 81 11.94 11.70 -1.64
N ALA A 82 12.24 11.10 -0.49
CA ALA A 82 13.47 10.32 -0.30
C ALA A 82 13.50 9.09 -1.21
N THR A 83 12.36 8.46 -1.42
CA THR A 83 12.20 7.35 -2.36
C THR A 83 10.85 7.41 -3.06
N LYS A 84 10.83 6.90 -4.28
CA LYS A 84 9.62 6.62 -5.05
C LYS A 84 9.55 5.12 -5.32
N THR A 85 8.46 4.48 -4.89
CA THR A 85 8.23 3.04 -5.07
C THR A 85 6.96 2.82 -5.89
N LEU A 86 7.06 2.03 -6.95
CA LEU A 86 5.92 1.67 -7.78
C LEU A 86 5.17 0.50 -7.15
N VAL A 87 3.87 0.66 -6.98
CA VAL A 87 2.99 -0.37 -6.41
C VAL A 87 1.91 -0.74 -7.43
N PRO A 88 1.86 -2.00 -7.88
CA PRO A 88 0.79 -2.46 -8.75
C PRO A 88 -0.59 -2.24 -8.13
N GLN A 89 -1.57 -1.80 -8.93
CA GLN A 89 -2.93 -1.53 -8.44
C GLN A 89 -3.56 -2.73 -7.73
N THR A 90 -3.20 -3.95 -8.14
CA THR A 90 -3.69 -5.20 -7.54
C THR A 90 -3.36 -5.39 -6.07
N ARG A 91 -2.43 -4.59 -5.52
CA ARG A 91 -2.03 -4.60 -4.09
C ARG A 91 -2.39 -3.30 -3.37
N PHE A 92 -3.02 -2.35 -4.07
CA PHE A 92 -3.12 -0.97 -3.61
C PHE A 92 -4.58 -0.55 -3.45
N TYR A 93 -5.20 -1.08 -2.37
CA TYR A 93 -6.61 -0.87 -2.02
C TYR A 93 -6.74 -0.29 -0.62
N THR A 94 -7.81 0.47 -0.40
CA THR A 94 -8.11 1.04 0.94
C THR A 94 -8.60 0.01 1.95
N ALA A 95 -9.10 -1.13 1.48
CA ALA A 95 -9.47 -2.28 2.30
C ALA A 95 -9.41 -3.55 1.46
N ILE A 96 -9.09 -4.66 2.11
CA ILE A 96 -9.05 -6.00 1.51
C ILE A 96 -9.74 -7.01 2.41
N ASP A 97 -10.28 -8.06 1.80
CA ASP A 97 -10.74 -9.27 2.49
C ASP A 97 -9.67 -10.36 2.31
N MET A 98 -9.22 -10.92 3.42
CA MET A 98 -8.30 -12.06 3.40
C MET A 98 -9.10 -13.34 3.19
N LEU A 99 -8.67 -14.17 2.26
CA LEU A 99 -9.27 -15.45 1.95
C LEU A 99 -8.66 -16.54 2.81
N ASP A 100 -9.48 -17.39 3.41
CA ASP A 100 -9.02 -18.37 4.41
C ASP A 100 -8.48 -19.67 3.79
N GLY A 101 -8.67 -19.87 2.50
CA GLY A 101 -8.27 -21.09 1.78
C GLY A 101 -9.08 -22.33 2.15
N LYS A 102 -10.21 -22.18 2.87
CA LYS A 102 -11.05 -23.29 3.36
C LYS A 102 -12.50 -23.14 2.93
N THR A 103 -12.99 -21.91 2.87
CA THR A 103 -14.36 -21.62 2.42
C THR A 103 -14.49 -21.95 0.95
N SER A 104 -15.65 -22.55 0.56
CA SER A 104 -15.94 -22.87 -0.84
C SER A 104 -15.84 -21.63 -1.72
N GLY A 105 -15.03 -21.70 -2.77
CA GLY A 105 -14.71 -20.59 -3.67
C GLY A 105 -13.49 -19.76 -3.23
N GLU A 106 -12.88 -20.09 -2.09
CA GLU A 106 -11.68 -19.40 -1.58
C GLU A 106 -10.47 -20.35 -1.42
N GLU A 107 -10.51 -21.53 -2.04
CA GLU A 107 -9.53 -22.62 -1.89
C GLU A 107 -8.11 -22.19 -2.25
N ALA A 108 -7.97 -21.19 -3.14
CA ALA A 108 -6.68 -20.66 -3.52
C ALA A 108 -6.04 -19.76 -2.43
N GLY A 109 -6.83 -19.37 -1.41
CA GLY A 109 -6.39 -18.40 -0.43
C GLY A 109 -6.07 -17.02 -1.04
N GLY A 110 -5.23 -16.25 -0.37
CA GLY A 110 -4.81 -14.94 -0.84
C GLY A 110 -5.70 -13.81 -0.31
N TYR A 111 -6.00 -12.85 -1.15
CA TYR A 111 -6.85 -11.70 -0.79
C TYR A 111 -7.63 -11.20 -2.00
N LYS A 112 -8.72 -10.51 -1.72
CA LYS A 112 -9.51 -9.77 -2.70
C LYS A 112 -9.78 -8.35 -2.22
N LYS A 113 -10.10 -7.46 -3.14
CA LYS A 113 -10.57 -6.11 -2.80
C LYS A 113 -11.86 -6.22 -2.02
N ALA A 114 -11.95 -5.59 -0.85
CA ALA A 114 -13.16 -5.59 -0.04
C ALA A 114 -14.29 -4.81 -0.73
N THR A 115 -15.53 -5.20 -0.46
CA THR A 115 -16.70 -4.48 -0.98
C THR A 115 -16.69 -3.03 -0.49
N GLY A 116 -16.85 -2.08 -1.40
CA GLY A 116 -16.79 -0.65 -1.10
C GLY A 116 -15.38 -0.09 -0.92
N ALA A 117 -14.33 -0.91 -1.01
CA ALA A 117 -12.98 -0.42 -0.99
C ALA A 117 -12.65 0.39 -2.24
N LYS A 118 -11.80 1.40 -2.09
CA LYS A 118 -11.34 2.26 -3.18
C LYS A 118 -9.96 1.86 -3.66
N ASN A 119 -9.67 2.16 -4.90
CA ASN A 119 -8.32 2.08 -5.43
C ASN A 119 -7.48 3.20 -4.82
N ILE A 120 -6.27 2.89 -4.37
CA ILE A 120 -5.33 3.91 -3.92
C ILE A 120 -4.52 4.37 -5.13
N ASN A 121 -4.45 5.68 -5.33
CA ASN A 121 -3.68 6.31 -6.38
C ASN A 121 -2.22 6.47 -5.96
N PHE A 122 -2.00 7.06 -4.80
CA PHE A 122 -0.70 7.15 -4.16
C PHE A 122 -0.84 7.30 -2.64
N MET A 123 0.23 6.98 -1.93
CA MET A 123 0.39 7.26 -0.50
C MET A 123 1.76 7.85 -0.25
N VAL A 124 1.82 8.79 0.69
CA VAL A 124 3.08 9.33 1.20
C VAL A 124 3.20 8.94 2.66
N PHE A 125 4.35 8.40 3.03
CA PHE A 125 4.65 8.00 4.40
C PHE A 125 5.89 8.70 4.92
N HIS A 126 5.82 9.09 6.18
CA HIS A 126 7.00 9.36 6.99
C HIS A 126 7.24 8.17 7.93
N PRO A 127 8.43 7.56 7.96
CA PRO A 127 8.69 6.31 8.70
C PRO A 127 8.35 6.37 10.18
N SER A 128 8.48 7.56 10.80
CA SER A 128 8.16 7.72 12.23
C SER A 128 6.67 7.51 12.57
N ALA A 129 5.79 7.50 11.56
CA ALA A 129 4.36 7.27 11.77
C ALA A 129 3.99 5.78 11.72
N LEU A 130 4.84 4.95 11.12
CA LEU A 130 4.54 3.56 10.85
C LEU A 130 4.98 2.65 11.99
N ILE A 131 4.12 1.70 12.33
CA ILE A 131 4.45 0.54 13.14
C ILE A 131 4.45 -0.66 12.21
N GLN A 132 5.61 -1.23 11.99
CA GLN A 132 5.76 -2.46 11.24
C GLN A 132 6.68 -3.40 12.00
N PHE A 133 6.13 -4.47 12.51
CA PHE A 133 6.89 -5.45 13.26
C PHE A 133 6.54 -6.86 12.81
N GLN A 134 7.55 -7.68 12.59
CA GLN A 134 7.41 -9.10 12.25
C GLN A 134 8.02 -9.92 13.40
N LYS A 135 7.15 -10.58 14.14
CA LYS A 135 7.54 -11.31 15.34
C LYS A 135 8.08 -12.71 15.04
N HIS A 136 7.53 -13.36 14.04
CA HIS A 136 7.74 -14.79 13.88
C HIS A 136 7.66 -15.16 12.40
N THR A 137 8.69 -15.86 11.95
CA THR A 137 8.74 -16.44 10.60
C THR A 137 9.26 -17.86 10.72
N VAL A 138 8.43 -18.84 10.42
CA VAL A 138 8.80 -20.24 10.48
C VAL A 138 8.49 -20.91 9.16
N PRO A 139 9.50 -21.26 8.36
CA PRO A 139 9.33 -22.24 7.30
C PRO A 139 9.20 -23.65 7.89
N LYS A 140 8.33 -24.45 7.31
CA LYS A 140 8.18 -25.87 7.62
C LYS A 140 8.32 -26.65 6.33
N ILE A 141 9.12 -27.71 6.39
CA ILE A 141 9.31 -28.62 5.26
C ILE A 141 9.00 -30.02 5.78
N LYS A 142 8.15 -30.74 5.07
CA LYS A 142 7.92 -32.19 5.29
C LYS A 142 8.37 -32.95 4.05
N GLY A 143 9.10 -34.02 4.28
CA GLY A 143 9.51 -34.94 3.23
C GLY A 143 8.40 -35.89 2.81
N PRO A 144 8.61 -36.66 1.73
CA PRO A 144 7.66 -37.67 1.25
C PRO A 144 7.33 -38.72 2.32
N GLU A 145 8.27 -39.06 3.17
CA GLU A 145 8.15 -40.01 4.26
C GLU A 145 7.11 -39.62 5.32
N ASP A 146 6.79 -38.35 5.40
CA ASP A 146 5.78 -37.78 6.34
C ASP A 146 4.40 -37.60 5.68
N ASP A 147 4.25 -37.91 4.38
CA ASP A 147 3.01 -37.77 3.61
C ASP A 147 2.39 -39.15 3.34
N LEU A 148 1.40 -39.51 4.15
CA LEU A 148 0.71 -40.83 4.02
C LEU A 148 -0.20 -40.89 2.80
N ASP A 149 -0.59 -39.77 2.21
CA ASP A 149 -1.53 -39.70 1.09
C ASP A 149 -0.84 -39.57 -0.28
N GLY A 150 0.47 -39.36 -0.31
CA GLY A 150 1.22 -39.24 -1.56
C GLY A 150 2.70 -38.90 -1.35
N ASP A 151 3.52 -39.28 -2.28
CA ASP A 151 4.97 -39.06 -2.25
C ASP A 151 5.32 -37.59 -2.60
N ARG A 152 4.92 -36.62 -1.72
CA ARG A 152 5.04 -35.18 -1.97
C ARG A 152 5.88 -34.47 -0.94
N HIS A 153 6.66 -33.49 -1.38
CA HIS A 153 7.25 -32.50 -0.49
C HIS A 153 6.24 -31.42 -0.14
N MET A 154 5.95 -31.21 1.14
CA MET A 154 5.07 -30.15 1.61
C MET A 154 5.87 -28.99 2.20
N PHE A 155 5.61 -27.77 1.70
CA PHE A 155 6.24 -26.54 2.17
C PHE A 155 5.18 -25.68 2.88
N GLY A 156 5.39 -25.41 4.16
CA GLY A 156 4.58 -24.49 4.94
C GLY A 156 5.38 -23.24 5.30
N TYR A 157 4.76 -22.06 5.21
CA TYR A 157 5.34 -20.81 5.64
C TYR A 157 4.37 -20.09 6.57
N ARG A 158 4.83 -19.79 7.76
CA ARG A 158 4.03 -19.06 8.75
C ARG A 158 4.76 -17.79 9.15
N THR A 159 4.08 -16.65 9.01
CA THR A 159 4.57 -15.37 9.52
C THR A 159 3.50 -14.73 10.40
N VAL A 160 3.95 -14.03 11.44
CA VAL A 160 3.09 -13.23 12.31
C VAL A 160 3.71 -11.84 12.42
N GLY A 161 2.95 -10.83 12.05
CA GLY A 161 3.41 -9.44 12.06
C GLY A 161 2.29 -8.47 12.38
N ILE A 162 2.65 -7.23 12.64
CA ILE A 162 1.74 -6.12 12.89
C ILE A 162 2.07 -5.00 11.90
N ALA A 163 1.04 -4.41 11.33
CA ALA A 163 1.11 -3.17 10.56
C ALA A 163 0.09 -2.19 11.18
N ASP A 164 0.58 -1.10 11.73
CA ASP A 164 -0.24 -0.10 12.41
C ASP A 164 0.38 1.30 12.27
N VAL A 165 -0.27 2.31 12.83
CA VAL A 165 0.15 3.71 12.82
C VAL A 165 0.13 4.24 14.25
N TYR A 166 1.16 5.01 14.62
CA TYR A 166 1.17 5.69 15.91
C TYR A 166 0.05 6.73 15.98
N ALA A 167 -0.79 6.63 17.03
CA ALA A 167 -1.96 7.50 17.20
C ALA A 167 -1.63 9.00 17.25
N ASN A 168 -0.45 9.35 17.71
CA ASN A 168 0.04 10.74 17.80
C ASN A 168 0.81 11.20 16.54
N LYS A 169 0.91 10.37 15.50
CA LYS A 169 1.67 10.66 14.27
C LYS A 169 0.88 10.36 13.00
N LEU A 170 -0.44 10.41 13.09
CA LEU A 170 -1.34 10.11 11.96
C LEU A 170 -1.11 11.06 10.78
N ALA A 171 -0.72 12.31 11.03
CA ALA A 171 -0.36 13.27 10.01
C ALA A 171 0.83 12.85 9.12
N GLY A 172 1.67 11.92 9.62
CA GLY A 172 2.80 11.36 8.86
C GLY A 172 2.38 10.43 7.72
N ILE A 173 1.07 10.25 7.49
CA ILE A 173 0.52 9.48 6.38
C ILE A 173 -0.45 10.35 5.60
N TYR A 174 -0.23 10.43 4.29
CA TYR A 174 -1.17 11.05 3.34
C TYR A 174 -1.66 9.99 2.35
N LEU A 175 -2.98 9.84 2.26
CA LEU A 175 -3.65 8.91 1.37
C LEU A 175 -4.40 9.67 0.27
N HIS A 176 -4.15 9.31 -0.98
CA HIS A 176 -4.94 9.74 -2.12
C HIS A 176 -5.59 8.52 -2.78
N SER A 177 -6.92 8.47 -2.76
CA SER A 177 -7.69 7.35 -3.32
C SER A 177 -8.63 7.83 -4.42
N ALA A 178 -9.05 6.94 -5.30
CA ALA A 178 -10.07 7.21 -6.29
C ALA A 178 -11.40 7.61 -5.63
N ALA A 179 -12.21 8.39 -6.33
CA ALA A 179 -13.48 8.90 -5.82
C ALA A 179 -14.49 7.77 -5.60
N GLU A 180 -14.52 6.78 -6.49
CA GLU A 180 -15.45 5.65 -6.40
C GLU A 180 -14.72 4.33 -6.14
N ALA A 181 -15.42 3.40 -5.49
CA ALA A 181 -15.04 2.01 -5.52
C ALA A 181 -15.18 1.55 -6.97
N GLY A 182 -14.08 1.42 -7.68
CA GLY A 182 -14.13 0.88 -9.06
C GLY A 182 -14.92 -0.42 -9.08
N ALA A 183 -15.80 -0.53 -10.06
CA ALA A 183 -16.63 -1.71 -10.30
C ALA A 183 -15.78 -2.96 -10.57
#